data_00d7edf1cdae9485ff197d5a016f8f0a
#
_entry.id   00d7edf1cdae9485ff197d5a016f8f0a
#
_cell.length_a   1.000
_cell.length_b   1.000
_cell.length_c   1.000
_cell.angle_alpha   90.00
_cell.angle_beta   90.00
_cell.angle_gamma   90.00
#
_symmetry.space_group_name_H-M   'P 1'
#
loop_
_entity.id
_entity.type
_entity.pdbx_description
1 polymer ?
#
loop_
_entity_poly.entity_id
_entity_poly.type
_entity_poly.pdbx_seq_one_letter_code
_entity_poly.pdbx_strand_id
1 'polypeptide(L)'
;MQKKVLTEQALYFGDVSMPKGFEIDRDKLSGDILQSQIQNKQFPFSRTWDMLKTYISDHIRIEYDINLVNKDTWGNIYKPNETTTPLLNIDPVDLRNSPDFTLLYGVKVKDCFVRIHFEDNRRKGRSWDIELKDNMFIMFPSTNMYYIKNKQKDSLNFIQTITYEYI
;
A
#
# COMPACT_ATOMS: atom_id res chain seq x y z
N MET A 1 -35.76 -13.87 12.83
CA MET A 1 -34.69 -14.08 11.81
C MET A 1 -33.41 -13.42 12.31
N GLN A 2 -32.29 -14.15 12.33
CA GLN A 2 -31.01 -13.62 12.80
C GLN A 2 -29.99 -13.69 11.68
N LYS A 3 -29.10 -12.70 11.61
CA LYS A 3 -27.96 -12.63 10.67
C LYS A 3 -26.68 -12.53 11.47
N LYS A 4 -25.71 -13.37 11.09
CA LYS A 4 -24.33 -13.27 11.61
C LYS A 4 -23.38 -13.03 10.46
N VAL A 5 -22.57 -11.99 10.54
CA VAL A 5 -21.48 -11.74 9.59
C VAL A 5 -20.31 -12.65 9.99
N LEU A 6 -19.88 -13.51 9.08
CA LEU A 6 -18.80 -14.45 9.32
C LEU A 6 -17.43 -13.87 8.95
N THR A 7 -17.41 -13.01 7.95
CA THR A 7 -16.21 -12.35 7.48
C THR A 7 -16.56 -11.02 6.84
N GLU A 8 -15.63 -10.09 6.90
CA GLU A 8 -15.75 -8.78 6.26
C GLU A 8 -14.42 -8.45 5.56
N GLN A 9 -14.50 -7.93 4.35
CA GLN A 9 -13.36 -7.39 3.63
C GLN A 9 -13.57 -5.90 3.44
N ALA A 10 -12.54 -5.12 3.73
CA ALA A 10 -12.61 -3.68 3.59
C ALA A 10 -11.36 -3.12 2.90
N LEU A 11 -11.56 -2.04 2.17
CA LEU A 11 -10.52 -1.21 1.59
C LEU A 11 -10.47 0.09 2.40
N TYR A 12 -9.29 0.44 2.89
CA TYR A 12 -9.04 1.67 3.64
C TYR A 12 -8.23 2.61 2.76
N PHE A 13 -8.62 3.86 2.67
CA PHE A 13 -7.87 4.84 1.89
C PHE A 13 -8.10 6.25 2.41
N GLY A 14 -7.14 7.12 2.20
CA GLY A 14 -7.21 8.52 2.60
C GLY A 14 -5.89 9.25 2.37
N ASP A 15 -5.93 10.54 2.64
CA ASP A 15 -4.75 11.38 2.59
C ASP A 15 -4.00 11.32 3.93
N VAL A 16 -2.67 11.37 3.87
CA VAL A 16 -1.84 11.47 5.06
C VAL A 16 -1.79 12.92 5.51
N SER A 17 -2.35 13.21 6.69
CA SER A 17 -2.38 14.55 7.27
C SER A 17 -1.52 14.60 8.52
N MET A 18 -0.32 15.13 8.39
CA MET A 18 0.63 15.29 9.50
C MET A 18 0.54 16.70 10.10
N PRO A 19 0.85 16.86 11.41
CA PRO A 19 0.99 18.17 12.00
C PRO A 19 2.04 19.02 11.27
N LYS A 20 1.84 20.34 11.29
CA LYS A 20 2.81 21.27 10.68
C LYS A 20 4.21 21.05 11.25
N GLY A 21 5.20 20.95 10.37
CA GLY A 21 6.59 20.66 10.73
C GLY A 21 6.94 19.17 10.83
N PHE A 22 5.94 18.29 10.67
CA PHE A 22 6.11 16.83 10.68
C PHE A 22 5.63 16.18 9.37
N GLU A 23 5.49 16.97 8.32
CA GLU A 23 5.08 16.49 7.02
C GLU A 23 6.06 15.43 6.49
N ILE A 24 5.53 14.48 5.71
CA ILE A 24 6.36 13.49 5.05
C ILE A 24 7.17 14.15 3.93
N ASP A 25 8.49 14.01 4.00
CA ASP A 25 9.39 14.49 2.96
C ASP A 25 9.38 13.51 1.77
N ARG A 26 8.41 13.70 0.86
CA ARG A 26 8.20 12.84 -0.29
C ARG A 26 9.32 12.92 -1.32
N ASP A 27 9.97 14.07 -1.45
CA ASP A 27 11.13 14.22 -2.34
C ASP A 27 12.30 13.38 -1.85
N LYS A 28 12.55 13.38 -0.54
CA LYS A 28 13.55 12.50 0.06
C LYS A 28 13.20 11.03 -0.14
N LEU A 29 11.93 10.64 0.08
CA LEU A 29 11.48 9.25 -0.15
C LEU A 29 11.66 8.82 -1.60
N SER A 30 11.30 9.66 -2.57
CA SER A 30 11.49 9.33 -3.98
C SER A 30 12.97 9.17 -4.35
N GLY A 31 13.83 10.01 -3.80
CA GLY A 31 15.28 9.90 -3.95
C GLY A 31 15.83 8.61 -3.33
N ASP A 32 15.37 8.26 -2.15
CA ASP A 32 15.73 7.02 -1.47
C ASP A 32 15.29 5.79 -2.28
N ILE A 33 14.06 5.79 -2.80
CA ILE A 33 13.55 4.71 -3.66
C ILE A 33 14.41 4.55 -4.91
N LEU A 34 14.73 5.65 -5.58
CA LEU A 34 15.58 5.63 -6.76
C LEU A 34 16.97 5.08 -6.44
N GLN A 35 17.58 5.52 -5.37
CA GLN A 35 18.90 5.07 -4.94
C GLN A 35 18.91 3.57 -4.61
N SER A 36 17.88 3.07 -3.93
CA SER A 36 17.74 1.66 -3.61
C SER A 36 17.64 0.80 -4.87
N GLN A 37 16.90 1.23 -5.86
CA GLN A 37 16.77 0.52 -7.15
C GLN A 37 18.13 0.48 -7.91
N ILE A 38 18.87 1.59 -7.92
CA ILE A 38 20.18 1.66 -8.58
C ILE A 38 21.21 0.80 -7.86
N GLN A 39 21.25 0.81 -6.54
CA GLN A 39 22.25 0.11 -5.74
C GLN A 39 21.88 -1.34 -5.41
N ASN A 40 20.66 -1.75 -5.70
CA ASN A 40 20.10 -3.06 -5.34
C ASN A 40 20.31 -3.38 -3.83
N LYS A 41 20.12 -2.37 -2.98
CA LYS A 41 20.23 -2.45 -1.52
C LYS A 41 18.89 -2.14 -0.87
N GLN A 42 18.65 -2.81 0.27
CA GLN A 42 17.57 -2.41 1.15
C GLN A 42 17.81 -1.00 1.71
N PHE A 43 16.73 -0.26 1.94
CA PHE A 43 16.79 1.08 2.47
C PHE A 43 17.40 1.17 3.85
N PRO A 44 18.23 2.19 4.13
CA PRO A 44 18.42 2.63 5.48
C PRO A 44 17.08 3.20 6.00
N PHE A 45 16.71 2.83 7.22
CA PHE A 45 15.57 3.43 7.91
C PHE A 45 15.78 4.94 8.03
N SER A 46 14.98 5.73 7.34
CA SER A 46 14.96 7.16 7.56
C SER A 46 13.82 7.53 8.51
N ARG A 47 14.00 8.64 9.24
CA ARG A 47 12.96 9.17 10.12
C ARG A 47 11.62 9.36 9.40
N THR A 48 11.66 9.76 8.14
CA THR A 48 10.46 9.96 7.30
C THR A 48 9.69 8.66 7.11
N TRP A 49 10.37 7.54 6.89
CA TRP A 49 9.76 6.22 6.78
C TRP A 49 9.09 5.79 8.08
N ASP A 50 9.78 5.98 9.20
CA ASP A 50 9.24 5.63 10.51
C ASP A 50 8.02 6.48 10.86
N MET A 51 8.07 7.76 10.57
CA MET A 51 6.93 8.68 10.76
C MET A 51 5.71 8.23 9.96
N LEU A 52 5.89 7.88 8.69
CA LEU A 52 4.81 7.40 7.84
C LEU A 52 4.19 6.12 8.37
N LYS A 53 5.01 5.11 8.69
CA LYS A 53 4.54 3.83 9.22
C LYS A 53 3.75 4.01 10.51
N THR A 54 4.28 4.80 11.42
CA THR A 54 3.67 5.07 12.73
C THR A 54 2.36 5.83 12.56
N TYR A 55 2.36 6.87 11.74
CA TYR A 55 1.14 7.64 11.47
C TYR A 55 0.00 6.76 10.97
N ILE A 56 0.28 5.91 9.99
CA ILE A 56 -0.75 5.07 9.38
C ILE A 56 -1.26 4.03 10.38
N SER A 57 -0.38 3.37 11.12
CA SER A 57 -0.81 2.38 12.12
C SER A 57 -1.64 3.01 13.24
N ASP A 58 -1.26 4.20 13.70
CA ASP A 58 -2.02 4.95 14.71
C ASP A 58 -3.38 5.42 14.17
N HIS A 59 -3.42 5.92 12.95
CA HIS A 59 -4.65 6.38 12.32
C HIS A 59 -5.65 5.23 12.14
N ILE A 60 -5.21 4.08 11.64
CA ILE A 60 -6.04 2.88 11.48
C ILE A 60 -6.54 2.37 12.84
N ARG A 61 -5.68 2.39 13.87
CA ARG A 61 -6.09 2.00 15.23
C ARG A 61 -7.17 2.91 15.78
N ILE A 62 -7.03 4.21 15.61
CA ILE A 62 -7.97 5.20 16.16
C ILE A 62 -9.31 5.17 15.42
N GLU A 63 -9.27 5.10 14.08
CA GLU A 63 -10.47 5.18 13.25
C GLU A 63 -11.23 3.86 13.16
N TYR A 64 -10.55 2.73 13.18
CA TYR A 64 -11.14 1.42 12.87
C TYR A 64 -10.93 0.35 13.95
N ASP A 65 -10.27 0.70 15.06
CA ASP A 65 -9.95 -0.22 16.16
C ASP A 65 -9.18 -1.48 15.70
N ILE A 66 -8.27 -1.29 14.76
CA ILE A 66 -7.40 -2.35 14.24
C ILE A 66 -5.96 -2.08 14.66
N ASN A 67 -5.37 -3.01 15.41
CA ASN A 67 -3.98 -2.89 15.84
C ASN A 67 -3.06 -3.54 14.81
N LEU A 68 -2.17 -2.74 14.26
CA LEU A 68 -1.23 -3.13 13.21
C LEU A 68 0.21 -3.02 13.68
N VAL A 69 1.00 -4.01 13.33
CA VAL A 69 2.46 -3.99 13.47
C VAL A 69 3.08 -4.08 12.08
N ASN A 70 4.02 -3.19 11.78
CA ASN A 70 4.73 -3.20 10.52
C ASN A 70 5.57 -4.47 10.38
N LYS A 71 5.48 -5.12 9.24
CA LYS A 71 6.27 -6.30 8.90
C LYS A 71 7.42 -5.94 7.97
N ASP A 72 7.11 -5.48 6.78
CA ASP A 72 8.08 -5.10 5.76
C ASP A 72 7.70 -3.79 5.10
N THR A 73 8.69 -3.14 4.49
CA THR A 73 8.48 -1.95 3.69
C THR A 73 9.51 -1.87 2.56
N TRP A 74 9.05 -1.46 1.38
CA TRP A 74 9.91 -1.27 0.22
C TRP A 74 9.33 -0.24 -0.74
N GLY A 75 10.20 0.32 -1.59
CA GLY A 75 9.79 1.24 -2.66
C GLY A 75 9.81 0.58 -4.02
N ASN A 76 8.91 1.01 -4.88
CA ASN A 76 8.84 0.59 -6.27
C ASN A 76 8.74 1.80 -7.20
N ILE A 77 9.33 1.64 -8.38
CA ILE A 77 9.25 2.61 -9.48
C ILE A 77 8.52 1.94 -10.64
N TYR A 78 7.50 2.61 -11.14
CA TYR A 78 6.71 2.15 -12.29
C TYR A 78 6.99 3.06 -13.48
N LYS A 79 7.38 2.45 -14.60
CA LYS A 79 7.73 3.14 -15.83
C LYS A 79 6.50 3.75 -16.53
N PRO A 80 6.70 4.72 -17.44
CA PRO A 80 5.61 5.25 -18.24
C PRO A 80 4.85 4.13 -18.97
N ASN A 81 3.53 4.20 -18.99
CA ASN A 81 2.62 3.23 -19.59
C ASN A 81 2.72 1.79 -19.07
N GLU A 82 3.39 1.59 -17.94
CA GLU A 82 3.55 0.27 -17.35
C GLU A 82 2.25 -0.20 -16.69
N THR A 83 1.87 -1.43 -16.98
CA THR A 83 0.89 -2.18 -16.21
C THR A 83 1.59 -3.41 -15.65
N THR A 84 1.56 -3.59 -14.34
CA THR A 84 2.21 -4.73 -13.70
C THR A 84 1.50 -6.04 -14.03
N THR A 85 2.20 -7.15 -13.89
CA THR A 85 1.59 -8.46 -13.71
C THR A 85 0.82 -8.49 -12.38
N PRO A 86 -0.01 -9.52 -12.13
CA PRO A 86 -0.69 -9.65 -10.84
C PRO A 86 0.31 -9.64 -9.68
N LEU A 87 0.05 -8.79 -8.69
CA LEU A 87 0.86 -8.68 -7.48
C LEU A 87 0.10 -9.30 -6.30
N LEU A 88 0.82 -10.05 -5.49
CA LEU A 88 0.27 -10.71 -4.31
C LEU A 88 1.34 -10.77 -3.23
N ASN A 89 1.03 -10.28 -2.03
CA ASN A 89 1.99 -10.18 -0.93
C ASN A 89 1.83 -11.27 0.13
N ILE A 90 1.28 -12.41 -0.25
CA ILE A 90 1.22 -13.60 0.57
C ILE A 90 1.98 -14.75 -0.08
N ASP A 91 2.51 -15.63 0.75
CA ASP A 91 2.99 -16.94 0.30
C ASP A 91 1.89 -17.97 0.53
N PRO A 92 1.30 -18.55 -0.53
CA PRO A 92 0.24 -19.55 -0.39
C PRO A 92 0.66 -20.81 0.38
N VAL A 93 1.96 -21.08 0.45
CA VAL A 93 2.53 -22.22 1.18
C VAL A 93 2.77 -21.89 2.64
N ASP A 94 2.98 -20.62 2.97
CA ASP A 94 3.26 -20.15 4.32
C ASP A 94 2.37 -18.96 4.71
N LEU A 95 1.07 -19.20 4.78
CA LEU A 95 0.09 -18.17 5.14
C LEU A 95 0.31 -17.62 6.55
N ARG A 96 0.82 -18.44 7.46
CA ARG A 96 1.05 -18.04 8.85
C ARG A 96 2.07 -16.91 8.98
N ASN A 97 3.09 -16.90 8.12
CA ASN A 97 4.15 -15.88 8.11
C ASN A 97 3.92 -14.79 7.06
N SER A 98 2.82 -14.87 6.32
CA SER A 98 2.44 -13.83 5.37
C SER A 98 1.79 -12.64 6.07
N PRO A 99 1.91 -11.41 5.54
CA PRO A 99 1.26 -10.24 6.13
C PRO A 99 -0.26 -10.30 6.00
N ASP A 100 -0.94 -9.64 6.92
CA ASP A 100 -2.41 -9.53 6.89
C ASP A 100 -2.89 -8.40 5.99
N PHE A 101 -2.18 -7.29 5.97
CA PHE A 101 -2.53 -6.11 5.19
C PHE A 101 -1.37 -5.61 4.34
N THR A 102 -1.72 -5.15 3.15
CA THR A 102 -0.84 -4.45 2.22
C THR A 102 -1.29 -3.01 2.10
N LEU A 103 -0.36 -2.08 2.24
CA LEU A 103 -0.59 -0.66 2.07
C LEU A 103 0.29 -0.13 0.95
N LEU A 104 -0.31 0.68 0.09
CA LEU A 104 0.36 1.43 -0.96
C LEU A 104 0.29 2.92 -0.63
N TYR A 105 1.42 3.59 -0.62
CA TYR A 105 1.52 5.03 -0.39
C TYR A 105 2.07 5.73 -1.63
N GLY A 106 1.35 6.73 -2.11
CA GLY A 106 1.76 7.56 -3.24
C GLY A 106 2.85 8.55 -2.84
N VAL A 107 4.09 8.23 -3.12
CA VAL A 107 5.24 9.10 -2.83
C VAL A 107 5.29 10.23 -3.85
N LYS A 108 5.31 9.87 -5.12
CA LYS A 108 5.29 10.81 -6.24
C LYS A 108 4.62 10.10 -7.42
N VAL A 109 3.34 10.35 -7.58
CA VAL A 109 2.49 9.63 -8.53
C VAL A 109 1.59 10.60 -9.29
N LYS A 110 1.30 10.25 -10.53
CA LYS A 110 0.34 10.94 -11.38
C LYS A 110 -0.27 9.94 -12.35
N ASP A 111 -1.57 10.03 -12.56
CA ASP A 111 -2.30 9.10 -13.42
C ASP A 111 -1.99 7.63 -13.08
N CYS A 112 -1.91 7.34 -11.78
CA CYS A 112 -1.59 6.05 -11.24
C CYS A 112 -2.85 5.39 -10.68
N PHE A 113 -3.18 4.20 -11.18
CA PHE A 113 -4.37 3.47 -10.78
C PHE A 113 -3.98 2.12 -10.17
N VAL A 114 -4.70 1.76 -9.12
CA VAL A 114 -4.58 0.45 -8.49
C VAL A 114 -5.89 -0.31 -8.74
N ARG A 115 -5.78 -1.49 -9.34
CA ARG A 115 -6.91 -2.40 -9.50
C ARG A 115 -6.77 -3.50 -8.47
N ILE A 116 -7.76 -3.62 -7.60
CA ILE A 116 -7.80 -4.61 -6.53
C ILE A 116 -8.84 -5.67 -6.88
N HIS A 117 -8.44 -6.95 -6.83
CA HIS A 117 -9.31 -8.08 -7.05
C HIS A 117 -9.81 -8.63 -5.72
N PHE A 118 -11.08 -8.95 -5.66
CA PHE A 118 -11.70 -9.59 -4.51
C PHE A 118 -12.77 -10.57 -4.95
N GLU A 119 -13.13 -11.50 -4.07
CA GLU A 119 -14.21 -12.44 -4.30
C GLU A 119 -15.49 -11.98 -3.60
N ASP A 120 -16.61 -12.07 -4.28
CA ASP A 120 -17.92 -11.84 -3.69
C ASP A 120 -18.52 -13.13 -3.10
N ASN A 121 -19.66 -13.00 -2.42
CA ASN A 121 -20.37 -14.14 -1.81
C ASN A 121 -20.84 -15.21 -2.83
N ARG A 122 -20.80 -14.92 -4.12
CA ARG A 122 -21.20 -15.81 -5.20
C ARG A 122 -20.03 -16.49 -5.88
N ARG A 123 -18.85 -16.40 -5.29
CA ARG A 123 -17.59 -16.92 -5.84
C ARG A 123 -17.23 -16.31 -7.20
N LYS A 124 -17.65 -15.08 -7.44
CA LYS A 124 -17.28 -14.33 -8.62
C LYS A 124 -16.16 -13.38 -8.30
N GLY A 125 -15.10 -13.46 -9.08
CA GLY A 125 -14.03 -12.47 -9.03
C GLY A 125 -14.58 -11.09 -9.44
N ARG A 126 -14.26 -10.08 -8.65
CA ARG A 126 -14.56 -8.69 -8.93
C ARG A 126 -13.30 -7.86 -8.82
N SER A 127 -13.33 -6.70 -9.41
CA SER A 127 -12.24 -5.74 -9.27
C SER A 127 -12.79 -4.35 -9.04
N TRP A 128 -12.00 -3.54 -8.37
CA TRP A 128 -12.26 -2.12 -8.17
C TRP A 128 -11.00 -1.33 -8.48
N ASP A 129 -11.15 -0.30 -9.32
CA ASP A 129 -10.07 0.63 -9.66
C ASP A 129 -10.14 1.85 -8.76
N ILE A 130 -9.01 2.22 -8.17
CA ILE A 130 -8.86 3.44 -7.40
C ILE A 130 -7.61 4.18 -7.85
N GLU A 131 -7.73 5.50 -8.05
CA GLU A 131 -6.59 6.34 -8.36
C GLU A 131 -5.76 6.58 -7.09
N LEU A 132 -4.48 6.25 -7.14
CA LEU A 132 -3.51 6.60 -6.11
C LEU A 132 -2.91 7.95 -6.42
N LYS A 133 -3.04 8.88 -5.48
CA LYS A 133 -2.54 10.26 -5.59
C LYS A 133 -1.35 10.48 -4.66
N ASP A 134 -0.64 11.57 -4.90
CA ASP A 134 0.42 12.02 -4.00
C ASP A 134 -0.08 12.14 -2.56
N ASN A 135 0.72 11.64 -1.63
CA ASN A 135 0.45 11.70 -0.20
C ASN A 135 -0.86 10.97 0.22
N MET A 136 -1.31 10.03 -0.57
CA MET A 136 -2.47 9.20 -0.32
C MET A 136 -2.04 7.77 -0.02
N PHE A 137 -2.76 7.09 0.86
CA PHE A 137 -2.59 5.66 1.08
C PHE A 137 -3.82 4.86 0.68
N ILE A 138 -3.59 3.62 0.30
CA ILE A 138 -4.61 2.60 0.06
C ILE A 138 -4.16 1.36 0.80
N MET A 139 -5.00 0.82 1.68
CA MET A 139 -4.71 -0.40 2.43
C MET A 139 -5.81 -1.45 2.21
N PHE A 140 -5.41 -2.67 1.99
CA PHE A 140 -6.32 -3.79 1.72
C PHE A 140 -5.76 -5.10 2.29
N PRO A 141 -6.60 -6.14 2.48
CA PRO A 141 -6.12 -7.45 2.89
C PRO A 141 -5.08 -8.00 1.91
N SER A 142 -3.98 -8.53 2.43
CA SER A 142 -2.89 -9.05 1.60
C SER A 142 -3.27 -10.26 0.76
N THR A 143 -4.38 -10.91 1.07
CA THR A 143 -4.97 -11.98 0.25
C THR A 143 -5.55 -11.49 -1.07
N ASN A 144 -5.76 -10.19 -1.22
CA ASN A 144 -6.27 -9.60 -2.45
C ASN A 144 -5.13 -9.34 -3.44
N MET A 145 -5.28 -9.90 -4.62
CA MET A 145 -4.40 -9.64 -5.75
C MET A 145 -4.66 -8.25 -6.30
N TYR A 146 -3.63 -7.57 -6.76
CA TYR A 146 -3.76 -6.23 -7.31
C TYR A 146 -2.83 -5.97 -8.49
N TYR A 147 -3.14 -4.93 -9.26
CA TYR A 147 -2.32 -4.43 -10.37
C TYR A 147 -2.08 -2.94 -10.18
N ILE A 148 -0.91 -2.49 -10.60
CA ILE A 148 -0.57 -1.08 -10.67
C ILE A 148 -0.48 -0.67 -12.15
N LYS A 149 -1.16 0.43 -12.50
CA LYS A 149 -1.18 0.99 -13.84
C LYS A 149 -0.65 2.42 -13.82
N ASN A 150 0.49 2.65 -14.44
CA ASN A 150 0.98 3.99 -14.69
C ASN A 150 0.51 4.44 -16.08
N LYS A 151 -0.47 5.35 -16.12
CA LYS A 151 -1.01 5.89 -17.36
C LYS A 151 -0.25 7.12 -17.88
N GLN A 152 0.77 7.58 -17.17
CA GLN A 152 1.65 8.65 -17.66
C GLN A 152 2.44 8.18 -18.88
N LYS A 153 2.66 9.11 -19.81
CA LYS A 153 3.43 8.83 -21.03
C LYS A 153 4.93 9.08 -20.85
N ASP A 154 5.31 10.01 -19.96
CA ASP A 154 6.66 10.55 -19.90
C ASP A 154 7.30 10.50 -18.52
N SER A 155 6.60 10.05 -17.48
CA SER A 155 7.09 10.13 -16.11
C SER A 155 6.97 8.83 -15.35
N LEU A 156 7.86 8.68 -14.36
CA LEU A 156 7.88 7.57 -13.42
C LEU A 156 6.89 7.81 -12.27
N ASN A 157 6.31 6.75 -11.76
CA ASN A 157 5.55 6.76 -10.51
C ASN A 157 6.36 6.06 -9.40
N PHE A 158 6.40 6.69 -8.22
CA PHE A 158 7.09 6.20 -7.05
C PHE A 158 6.06 5.83 -5.98
N ILE A 159 6.03 4.55 -5.60
CA ILE A 159 5.11 4.02 -4.61
C ILE A 159 5.90 3.32 -3.52
N GLN A 160 5.55 3.61 -2.27
CA GLN A 160 6.00 2.84 -1.13
C GLN A 160 4.98 1.78 -0.78
N THR A 161 5.42 0.53 -0.64
CA THR A 161 4.61 -0.57 -0.14
C THR A 161 5.00 -0.86 1.30
N ILE A 162 3.99 -1.00 2.15
CA ILE A 162 4.15 -1.36 3.57
C ILE A 162 3.24 -2.54 3.84
N THR A 163 3.76 -3.55 4.52
CA THR A 163 2.94 -4.69 4.98
C THR A 163 2.81 -4.67 6.49
N TYR A 164 1.66 -5.07 6.97
CA TYR A 164 1.31 -5.09 8.38
C TYR A 164 0.78 -6.45 8.80
N GLU A 165 1.07 -6.79 10.05
CA GLU A 165 0.42 -7.87 10.76
C GLU A 165 -0.64 -7.30 11.71
N TYR A 166 -1.70 -8.05 11.86
CA TYR A 166 -2.79 -7.77 12.79
C TYR A 166 -2.53 -8.42 14.14
N ILE A 167 -2.73 -7.68 15.24
CA ILE A 167 -2.63 -8.18 16.63
C ILE A 167 -3.93 -8.01 17.39
#